data_f42a10600d427b1bd980c880f40eb73f
#
_entry.id   f42a10600d427b1bd980c880f40eb73f
#
_cell.length_a   1.000
_cell.length_b   1.000
_cell.length_c   1.000
_cell.angle_alpha   90.00
_cell.angle_beta   90.00
_cell.angle_gamma   90.00
#
_symmetry.space_group_name_H-M   'P 1'
#
loop_
_entity.id
_entity.type
_entity.pdbx_description
1 polymer ?
#
loop_
_entity_poly.entity_id
_entity_poly.type
_entity_poly.pdbx_seq_one_letter_code
_entity_poly.pdbx_strand_id
1 'polypeptide(L)'
;MGAKSVPLSVRLSREDAAYIASLEATDAVTMSEKVRHLVRQARIAAERGDTFEGVVEQTEDTLAPLKQALDNIEQEYGVRSAFLQALIFALPRILAELEAPDLDGDPPLLESITHLEAGAARRITDLLDQLARLSVTKDAPCLDPSIMRTMLAEPLAELVEIIKAN
;
A
#
# COMPACT_ATOMS: atom_id res chain seq x y z
N MET A 1 -6.22 -6.65 35.41
CA MET A 1 -6.75 -8.03 35.29
C MET A 1 -5.88 -8.75 34.30
N GLY A 2 -5.08 -9.78 34.70
CA GLY A 2 -4.23 -10.53 33.77
C GLY A 2 -5.10 -11.35 32.82
N ALA A 3 -4.86 -11.25 31.51
CA ALA A 3 -5.51 -12.07 30.52
C ALA A 3 -5.20 -13.55 30.80
N LYS A 4 -6.24 -14.38 31.00
CA LYS A 4 -6.09 -15.83 31.21
C LYS A 4 -5.53 -16.42 29.90
N SER A 5 -4.30 -16.97 29.94
CA SER A 5 -3.75 -17.70 28.81
C SER A 5 -4.45 -19.06 28.68
N VAL A 6 -4.87 -19.40 27.45
CA VAL A 6 -5.42 -20.72 27.14
C VAL A 6 -4.29 -21.58 26.57
N PRO A 7 -3.99 -22.77 27.12
CA PRO A 7 -2.98 -23.64 26.54
C PRO A 7 -3.48 -24.20 25.20
N LEU A 8 -2.65 -24.06 24.14
CA LEU A 8 -2.91 -24.61 22.82
C LEU A 8 -1.77 -25.54 22.40
N SER A 9 -2.11 -26.74 21.96
CA SER A 9 -1.15 -27.71 21.40
C SER A 9 -1.36 -27.84 19.90
N VAL A 10 -0.33 -27.51 19.11
CA VAL A 10 -0.36 -27.55 17.64
C VAL A 10 0.78 -28.43 17.15
N ARG A 11 0.50 -29.29 16.15
CA ARG A 11 1.54 -30.00 15.40
C ARG A 11 1.86 -29.23 14.15
N LEU A 12 3.12 -28.86 13.97
CA LEU A 12 3.62 -28.14 12.81
C LEU A 12 4.33 -29.12 11.86
N SER A 13 4.34 -28.81 10.57
CA SER A 13 5.24 -29.46 9.62
C SER A 13 6.70 -29.12 9.96
N ARG A 14 7.66 -29.89 9.43
CA ARG A 14 9.09 -29.57 9.60
C ARG A 14 9.45 -28.23 8.95
N GLU A 15 8.82 -27.92 7.83
CA GLU A 15 9.01 -26.70 7.09
C GLU A 15 8.49 -25.47 7.87
N ASP A 16 7.27 -25.53 8.39
CA ASP A 16 6.70 -24.46 9.21
C ASP A 16 7.50 -24.23 10.49
N ALA A 17 7.96 -25.32 11.14
CA ALA A 17 8.78 -25.21 12.33
C ALA A 17 10.13 -24.54 12.03
N ALA A 18 10.77 -24.88 10.89
CA ALA A 18 12.02 -24.24 10.45
C ALA A 18 11.79 -22.76 10.11
N TYR A 19 10.71 -22.44 9.41
CA TYR A 19 10.32 -21.06 9.12
C TYR A 19 10.13 -20.22 10.39
N ILE A 20 9.32 -20.72 11.34
CA ILE A 20 9.10 -20.01 12.62
C ILE A 20 10.42 -19.86 13.40
N ALA A 21 11.29 -20.88 13.37
CA ALA A 21 12.59 -20.79 14.04
C ALA A 21 13.47 -19.68 13.43
N SER A 22 13.41 -19.48 12.11
CA SER A 22 14.21 -18.48 11.39
C SER A 22 13.71 -17.04 11.57
N LEU A 23 12.47 -16.83 12.05
CA LEU A 23 11.93 -15.48 12.25
C LEU A 23 12.73 -14.73 13.31
N GLU A 24 13.24 -13.57 12.94
CA GLU A 24 13.84 -12.60 13.85
C GLU A 24 12.70 -11.72 14.40
N ALA A 25 12.27 -12.00 15.62
CA ALA A 25 11.30 -11.17 16.33
C ALA A 25 11.97 -10.61 17.58
N THR A 26 12.02 -9.30 17.67
CA THR A 26 12.74 -8.54 18.71
C THR A 26 12.35 -8.95 20.14
N ASP A 27 11.09 -9.41 20.32
CA ASP A 27 10.52 -9.76 21.62
C ASP A 27 10.17 -11.26 21.78
N ALA A 28 10.61 -12.14 20.86
CA ALA A 28 10.23 -13.55 20.86
C ALA A 28 11.45 -14.45 20.69
N VAL A 29 11.96 -14.96 21.81
CA VAL A 29 13.15 -15.84 21.84
C VAL A 29 12.77 -17.31 21.68
N THR A 30 11.65 -17.75 22.25
CA THR A 30 11.20 -19.15 22.20
C THR A 30 10.23 -19.38 21.04
N MET A 31 10.16 -20.63 20.56
CA MET A 31 9.18 -21.06 19.54
C MET A 31 7.75 -20.66 19.92
N SER A 32 7.36 -20.84 21.17
CA SER A 32 6.03 -20.48 21.67
C SER A 32 5.77 -18.97 21.63
N GLU A 33 6.78 -18.15 21.89
CA GLU A 33 6.68 -16.70 21.78
C GLU A 33 6.58 -16.24 20.33
N LYS A 34 7.36 -16.87 19.42
CA LYS A 34 7.27 -16.60 17.98
C LYS A 34 5.89 -16.94 17.42
N VAL A 35 5.31 -18.07 17.80
CA VAL A 35 3.93 -18.44 17.42
C VAL A 35 2.92 -17.44 17.97
N ARG A 36 3.03 -17.03 19.24
CA ARG A 36 2.14 -16.00 19.80
C ARG A 36 2.29 -14.67 19.08
N HIS A 37 3.51 -14.32 18.72
CA HIS A 37 3.79 -13.11 17.93
C HIS A 37 3.07 -13.17 16.57
N LEU A 38 3.22 -14.27 15.83
CA LEU A 38 2.54 -14.49 14.55
C LEU A 38 1.01 -14.42 14.66
N VAL A 39 0.44 -15.10 15.67
CA VAL A 39 -1.02 -15.05 15.89
C VAL A 39 -1.49 -13.64 16.24
N ARG A 40 -0.71 -12.90 17.03
CA ARG A 40 -1.02 -11.50 17.34
C ARG A 40 -0.96 -10.63 16.09
N GLN A 41 0.07 -10.78 15.25
CA GLN A 41 0.20 -10.07 14.00
C GLN A 41 -0.96 -10.39 13.04
N ALA A 42 -1.30 -11.68 12.89
CA ALA A 42 -2.42 -12.11 12.06
C ALA A 42 -3.76 -11.52 12.54
N ARG A 43 -3.98 -11.48 13.88
CA ARG A 43 -5.18 -10.85 14.44
C ARG A 43 -5.22 -9.35 14.18
N ILE A 44 -4.11 -8.65 14.42
CA ILE A 44 -4.00 -7.21 14.17
C ILE A 44 -4.24 -6.92 12.68
N ALA A 45 -3.66 -7.72 11.79
CA ALA A 45 -3.87 -7.59 10.35
C ALA A 45 -5.34 -7.81 9.96
N ALA A 46 -5.99 -8.84 10.53
CA ALA A 46 -7.41 -9.08 10.30
C ALA A 46 -8.30 -7.95 10.85
N GLU A 47 -8.04 -7.48 12.08
CA GLU A 47 -8.80 -6.38 12.69
C GLU A 47 -8.60 -5.05 11.94
N ARG A 48 -7.41 -4.83 11.35
CA ARG A 48 -7.09 -3.64 10.55
C ARG A 48 -7.63 -3.72 9.12
N GLY A 49 -7.63 -4.93 8.53
CA GLY A 49 -8.04 -5.15 7.14
C GLY A 49 -9.50 -4.80 6.86
N ASP A 50 -10.35 -4.69 7.89
CA ASP A 50 -11.78 -4.43 7.77
C ASP A 50 -12.13 -2.93 7.74
N THR A 51 -11.14 -2.03 7.84
CA THR A 51 -11.36 -0.58 7.82
C THR A 51 -10.47 0.14 6.82
N PHE A 52 -10.94 1.25 6.27
CA PHE A 52 -10.15 2.09 5.37
C PHE A 52 -8.80 2.49 5.99
N GLU A 53 -8.81 2.98 7.23
CA GLU A 53 -7.60 3.38 7.95
C GLU A 53 -6.66 2.20 8.18
N GLY A 54 -7.20 1.03 8.47
CA GLY A 54 -6.42 -0.19 8.68
C GLY A 54 -5.71 -0.67 7.41
N VAL A 55 -6.37 -0.62 6.26
CA VAL A 55 -5.75 -0.94 4.96
C VAL A 55 -4.67 0.07 4.61
N VAL A 56 -4.93 1.37 4.84
CA VAL A 56 -3.91 2.43 4.65
C VAL A 56 -2.67 2.12 5.48
N GLU A 57 -2.83 1.88 6.80
CA GLU A 57 -1.72 1.61 7.72
C GLU A 57 -0.94 0.35 7.32
N GLN A 58 -1.62 -0.74 6.98
CA GLN A 58 -0.99 -1.99 6.54
C GLN A 58 -0.20 -1.80 5.24
N THR A 59 -0.74 -1.02 4.30
CA THR A 59 -0.04 -0.75 3.03
C THR A 59 1.14 0.19 3.25
N GLU A 60 1.02 1.20 4.11
CA GLU A 60 2.13 2.07 4.50
C GLU A 60 3.26 1.27 5.17
N ASP A 61 2.93 0.33 6.07
CA ASP A 61 3.91 -0.58 6.68
C ASP A 61 4.62 -1.45 5.62
N THR A 62 3.88 -1.94 4.62
CA THR A 62 4.44 -2.72 3.50
C THR A 62 5.39 -1.88 2.64
N LEU A 63 5.08 -0.61 2.43
CA LEU A 63 5.89 0.32 1.64
C LEU A 63 7.01 0.99 2.44
N ALA A 64 7.03 0.87 3.76
CA ALA A 64 8.02 1.52 4.63
C ALA A 64 9.48 1.20 4.25
N PRO A 65 9.89 -0.04 3.90
CA PRO A 65 11.25 -0.33 3.47
C PRO A 65 11.63 0.40 2.18
N LEU A 66 10.69 0.48 1.20
CA LEU A 66 10.92 1.22 -0.04
C LEU A 66 11.06 2.72 0.23
N LYS A 67 10.19 3.28 1.05
CA LYS A 67 10.24 4.69 1.45
C LYS A 67 11.58 5.01 2.12
N GLN A 68 12.01 4.18 3.06
CA GLN A 68 13.30 4.35 3.75
C GLN A 68 14.48 4.30 2.78
N ALA A 69 14.48 3.35 1.83
CA ALA A 69 15.52 3.24 0.81
C ALA A 69 15.53 4.49 -0.10
N LEU A 70 14.35 4.98 -0.49
CA LEU A 70 14.22 6.19 -1.30
C LEU A 70 14.76 7.42 -0.56
N ASP A 71 14.35 7.62 0.69
CA ASP A 71 14.80 8.74 1.53
C ASP A 71 16.33 8.73 1.68
N ASN A 72 16.94 7.55 1.88
CA ASN A 72 18.39 7.39 1.99
C ASN A 72 19.10 7.78 0.67
N ILE A 73 18.59 7.31 -0.47
CA ILE A 73 19.15 7.63 -1.79
C ILE A 73 19.01 9.13 -2.09
N GLU A 74 17.84 9.70 -1.81
CA GLU A 74 17.59 11.14 -2.00
C GLU A 74 18.56 11.98 -1.18
N GLN A 75 18.83 11.58 0.05
CA GLN A 75 19.77 12.26 0.94
C GLN A 75 21.23 12.07 0.50
N GLU A 76 21.64 10.86 0.14
CA GLU A 76 23.02 10.54 -0.21
C GLU A 76 23.45 11.21 -1.53
N TYR A 77 22.56 11.23 -2.51
CA TYR A 77 22.88 11.75 -3.86
C TYR A 77 22.38 13.16 -4.12
N GLY A 78 21.66 13.77 -3.15
CA GLY A 78 21.09 15.12 -3.34
C GLY A 78 20.03 15.18 -4.45
N VAL A 79 19.37 14.06 -4.75
CA VAL A 79 18.32 13.91 -5.77
C VAL A 79 16.96 13.76 -5.09
N ARG A 80 15.88 13.89 -5.86
CA ARG A 80 14.53 13.67 -5.36
C ARG A 80 13.67 13.00 -6.42
N SER A 81 12.83 12.05 -6.02
CA SER A 81 11.83 11.46 -6.89
C SER A 81 10.41 11.80 -6.42
N ALA A 82 9.92 12.97 -6.84
CA ALA A 82 8.54 13.35 -6.56
C ALA A 82 7.52 12.37 -7.16
N PHE A 83 7.88 11.68 -8.24
CA PHE A 83 7.07 10.62 -8.83
C PHE A 83 6.88 9.43 -7.88
N LEU A 84 7.98 8.85 -7.37
CA LEU A 84 7.89 7.73 -6.43
C LEU A 84 7.24 8.15 -5.12
N GLN A 85 7.51 9.35 -4.64
CA GLN A 85 6.87 9.89 -3.45
C GLN A 85 5.35 10.03 -3.63
N ALA A 86 4.89 10.51 -4.80
CA ALA A 86 3.47 10.60 -5.12
C ALA A 86 2.80 9.22 -5.14
N LEU A 87 3.45 8.19 -5.72
CA LEU A 87 2.95 6.83 -5.74
C LEU A 87 2.88 6.22 -4.32
N ILE A 88 3.96 6.32 -3.54
CA ILE A 88 4.00 5.81 -2.16
C ILE A 88 2.89 6.43 -1.30
N PHE A 89 2.57 7.70 -1.53
CA PHE A 89 1.51 8.39 -0.82
C PHE A 89 0.09 7.99 -1.29
N ALA A 90 -0.11 7.79 -2.60
CA ALA A 90 -1.43 7.54 -3.18
C ALA A 90 -1.86 6.08 -3.09
N LEU A 91 -0.93 5.11 -3.29
CA LEU A 91 -1.23 3.68 -3.34
C LEU A 91 -1.97 3.15 -2.10
N PRO A 92 -1.59 3.49 -0.85
CA PRO A 92 -2.31 3.02 0.33
C PRO A 92 -3.78 3.42 0.32
N ARG A 93 -4.07 4.62 -0.14
CA ARG A 93 -5.43 5.19 -0.17
C ARG A 93 -6.27 4.61 -1.30
N ILE A 94 -5.65 4.31 -2.45
CA ILE A 94 -6.32 3.64 -3.58
C ILE A 94 -6.67 2.21 -3.18
N LEU A 95 -5.75 1.47 -2.55
CA LEU A 95 -6.00 0.11 -2.08
C LEU A 95 -7.06 0.08 -1.00
N ALA A 96 -7.02 1.00 -0.04
CA ALA A 96 -8.02 1.09 1.02
C ALA A 96 -9.43 1.36 0.48
N GLU A 97 -9.58 2.13 -0.59
CA GLU A 97 -10.87 2.33 -1.26
C GLU A 97 -11.41 1.04 -1.87
N LEU A 98 -10.53 0.14 -2.33
CA LEU A 98 -10.91 -1.10 -3.00
C LEU A 98 -11.10 -2.29 -2.03
N GLU A 99 -10.38 -2.31 -0.90
CA GLU A 99 -10.35 -3.44 0.04
C GLU A 99 -11.29 -3.26 1.25
N ALA A 100 -11.67 -2.01 1.57
CA ALA A 100 -12.50 -1.69 2.74
C ALA A 100 -14.01 -1.46 2.46
N PRO A 101 -14.58 -1.70 1.27
CA PRO A 101 -16.01 -1.57 1.10
C PRO A 101 -16.73 -2.69 1.84
N ASP A 102 -17.77 -2.33 2.59
CA ASP A 102 -18.71 -3.30 3.16
C ASP A 102 -19.57 -3.92 2.04
N LEU A 103 -19.05 -5.00 1.48
CA LEU A 103 -19.73 -5.80 0.44
C LEU A 103 -20.49 -7.00 1.03
N ASP A 104 -20.60 -7.11 2.36
CA ASP A 104 -21.21 -8.24 3.07
C ASP A 104 -22.75 -8.28 2.95
N GLY A 105 -23.35 -7.31 2.27
CA GLY A 105 -24.73 -7.41 1.81
C GLY A 105 -24.87 -8.52 0.76
N ASP A 106 -25.77 -9.47 0.99
CA ASP A 106 -26.03 -10.59 0.06
C ASP A 106 -27.29 -10.33 -0.79
N PRO A 107 -27.19 -10.01 -2.07
CA PRO A 107 -26.01 -9.62 -2.86
C PRO A 107 -25.55 -8.18 -2.61
N PRO A 108 -24.31 -7.81 -2.92
CA PRO A 108 -23.85 -6.44 -2.79
C PRO A 108 -24.76 -5.50 -3.56
N LEU A 109 -25.29 -4.49 -2.90
CA LEU A 109 -26.19 -3.54 -3.53
C LEU A 109 -25.44 -2.79 -4.65
N LEU A 110 -26.10 -2.59 -5.79
CA LEU A 110 -25.56 -1.81 -6.91
C LEU A 110 -25.06 -0.43 -6.42
N GLU A 111 -25.72 0.13 -5.42
CA GLU A 111 -25.34 1.38 -4.79
C GLU A 111 -23.95 1.32 -4.14
N SER A 112 -23.63 0.23 -3.40
CA SER A 112 -22.32 0.06 -2.75
C SER A 112 -21.19 -0.02 -3.81
N ILE A 113 -21.42 -0.75 -4.90
CA ILE A 113 -20.45 -0.84 -6.00
C ILE A 113 -20.31 0.50 -6.73
N THR A 114 -21.39 1.25 -6.91
CA THR A 114 -21.34 2.59 -7.50
C THR A 114 -20.56 3.57 -6.63
N HIS A 115 -20.71 3.50 -5.31
CA HIS A 115 -19.92 4.29 -4.38
C HIS A 115 -18.42 3.92 -4.43
N LEU A 116 -18.12 2.63 -4.46
CA LEU A 116 -16.76 2.12 -4.63
C LEU A 116 -16.11 2.64 -5.91
N GLU A 117 -16.83 2.53 -7.04
CA GLU A 117 -16.35 3.02 -8.35
C GLU A 117 -16.07 4.52 -8.31
N ALA A 118 -16.99 5.30 -7.73
CA ALA A 118 -16.83 6.75 -7.59
C ALA A 118 -15.65 7.12 -6.67
N GLY A 119 -15.45 6.39 -5.57
CA GLY A 119 -14.33 6.57 -4.64
C GLY A 119 -13.00 6.28 -5.33
N ALA A 120 -12.88 5.11 -5.96
CA ALA A 120 -11.69 4.70 -6.69
C ALA A 120 -11.36 5.67 -7.85
N ALA A 121 -12.36 6.06 -8.64
CA ALA A 121 -12.19 7.02 -9.73
C ALA A 121 -11.66 8.37 -9.22
N ARG A 122 -12.16 8.87 -8.10
CA ARG A 122 -11.67 10.11 -7.48
C ARG A 122 -10.20 9.99 -7.09
N ARG A 123 -9.79 8.90 -6.39
CA ARG A 123 -8.40 8.69 -5.97
C ARG A 123 -7.44 8.60 -7.16
N ILE A 124 -7.85 7.90 -8.22
CA ILE A 124 -7.06 7.79 -9.44
C ILE A 124 -6.96 9.15 -10.15
N THR A 125 -8.05 9.91 -10.21
CA THR A 125 -8.04 11.25 -10.80
C THR A 125 -7.11 12.19 -10.05
N ASP A 126 -7.12 12.18 -8.72
CA ASP A 126 -6.23 12.97 -7.88
C ASP A 126 -4.75 12.62 -8.16
N LEU A 127 -4.44 11.32 -8.27
CA LEU A 127 -3.09 10.86 -8.63
C LEU A 127 -2.70 11.32 -10.03
N LEU A 128 -3.59 11.17 -11.02
CA LEU A 128 -3.33 11.61 -12.39
C LEU A 128 -3.09 13.12 -12.47
N ASP A 129 -3.88 13.95 -11.77
CA ASP A 129 -3.67 15.41 -11.70
C ASP A 129 -2.31 15.73 -11.10
N GLN A 130 -1.92 15.07 -10.02
CA GLN A 130 -0.61 15.24 -9.39
C GLN A 130 0.52 14.86 -10.34
N LEU A 131 0.44 13.70 -11.00
CA LEU A 131 1.45 13.24 -11.95
C LEU A 131 1.51 14.13 -13.21
N ALA A 132 0.36 14.59 -13.72
CA ALA A 132 0.31 15.53 -14.84
C ALA A 132 1.01 16.86 -14.50
N ARG A 133 0.78 17.40 -13.31
CA ARG A 133 1.49 18.62 -12.84
C ARG A 133 2.99 18.39 -12.74
N LEU A 134 3.43 17.24 -12.25
CA LEU A 134 4.85 16.88 -12.21
C LEU A 134 5.45 16.77 -13.61
N SER A 135 4.72 16.22 -14.59
CA SER A 135 5.21 15.97 -15.95
C SER A 135 5.44 17.26 -16.76
N VAL A 136 4.67 18.32 -16.49
CA VAL A 136 4.82 19.62 -17.17
C VAL A 136 5.78 20.57 -16.46
N THR A 137 6.26 20.22 -15.27
CA THR A 137 7.23 21.05 -14.55
C THR A 137 8.62 20.84 -15.15
N LYS A 138 9.30 21.94 -15.52
CA LYS A 138 10.59 21.91 -16.23
C LYS A 138 11.69 21.15 -15.49
N ASP A 139 11.61 21.15 -14.16
CA ASP A 139 12.51 20.47 -13.22
C ASP A 139 11.77 19.37 -12.45
N ALA A 140 10.86 18.64 -13.14
CA ALA A 140 10.14 17.56 -12.48
C ALA A 140 11.14 16.63 -11.78
N PRO A 141 11.19 16.60 -10.46
CA PRO A 141 12.21 15.85 -9.76
C PRO A 141 11.89 14.36 -9.90
N CYS A 142 12.61 13.73 -10.78
CA CYS A 142 12.58 12.31 -11.06
C CYS A 142 14.03 11.82 -11.17
N LEU A 143 14.31 10.60 -10.75
CA LEU A 143 15.66 10.03 -10.85
C LEU A 143 16.14 9.97 -12.31
N ASP A 144 15.22 9.74 -13.23
CA ASP A 144 15.44 9.88 -14.67
C ASP A 144 14.36 10.80 -15.27
N PRO A 145 14.69 12.05 -15.63
CA PRO A 145 13.74 13.00 -16.21
C PRO A 145 13.11 12.52 -17.53
N SER A 146 13.74 11.59 -18.26
CA SER A 146 13.19 11.05 -19.50
C SER A 146 11.93 10.21 -19.26
N ILE A 147 11.82 9.55 -18.10
CA ILE A 147 10.66 8.74 -17.72
C ILE A 147 9.40 9.60 -17.70
N MET A 148 9.46 10.77 -17.05
CA MET A 148 8.29 11.65 -16.96
C MET A 148 7.84 12.16 -18.33
N ARG A 149 8.78 12.42 -19.23
CA ARG A 149 8.46 12.89 -20.58
C ARG A 149 7.85 11.78 -21.43
N THR A 150 8.53 10.67 -21.59
CA THR A 150 8.12 9.58 -22.50
C THR A 150 6.97 8.75 -22.00
N MET A 151 6.90 8.51 -20.68
CA MET A 151 5.90 7.61 -20.10
C MET A 151 4.63 8.32 -19.64
N LEU A 152 4.67 9.63 -19.43
CA LEU A 152 3.52 10.39 -18.95
C LEU A 152 3.18 11.58 -19.84
N ALA A 153 4.10 12.51 -20.08
CA ALA A 153 3.77 13.76 -20.78
C ALA A 153 3.32 13.52 -22.22
N GLU A 154 4.01 12.67 -22.98
CA GLU A 154 3.66 12.35 -24.37
C GLU A 154 2.32 11.62 -24.48
N PRO A 155 2.04 10.51 -23.75
CA PRO A 155 0.73 9.86 -23.77
C PRO A 155 -0.42 10.75 -23.30
N LEU A 156 -0.19 11.60 -22.28
CA LEU A 156 -1.22 12.53 -21.80
C LEU A 156 -1.53 13.60 -22.88
N ALA A 157 -0.53 14.10 -23.61
CA ALA A 157 -0.75 15.03 -24.69
C ALA A 157 -1.57 14.41 -25.83
N GLU A 158 -1.27 13.15 -26.19
CA GLU A 158 -2.06 12.41 -27.18
C GLU A 158 -3.51 12.22 -26.75
N LEU A 159 -3.76 11.84 -25.48
CA LEU A 159 -5.10 11.72 -24.94
C LEU A 159 -5.88 13.03 -24.98
N VAL A 160 -5.24 14.16 -24.66
CA VAL A 160 -5.86 15.49 -24.73
C VAL A 160 -6.28 15.81 -26.18
N GLU A 161 -5.47 15.50 -27.16
CA GLU A 161 -5.83 15.73 -28.58
C GLU A 161 -7.00 14.82 -29.03
N ILE A 162 -7.04 13.56 -28.57
CA ILE A 162 -8.17 12.65 -28.85
C ILE A 162 -9.48 13.20 -28.23
N ILE A 163 -9.41 13.68 -26.97
CA ILE A 163 -10.60 14.22 -26.28
C ILE A 163 -11.10 15.49 -26.98
N LYS A 164 -10.22 16.35 -27.47
CA LYS A 164 -10.61 17.56 -28.21
C LYS A 164 -11.21 17.27 -29.58
N ALA A 165 -10.86 16.14 -30.20
CA ALA A 165 -11.34 15.75 -31.53
C ALA A 165 -12.74 15.10 -31.49
N ASN A 166 -13.25 14.70 -30.32
CA ASN A 166 -14.60 14.14 -30.11
C ASN A 166 -15.56 15.20 -29.54
#